data_5e1d528d2699a9e1fa7d16d1b5e529f6
#
_entry.id   5e1d528d2699a9e1fa7d16d1b5e529f6
#
_cell.length_a   1.000
_cell.length_b   1.000
_cell.length_c   1.000
_cell.angle_alpha   90.00
_cell.angle_beta   90.00
_cell.angle_gamma   90.00
#
_symmetry.space_group_name_H-M   'P 1'
#
loop_
_entity.id
_entity.type
_entity.pdbx_description
1 polymer ?
#
loop_
_entity_poly.entity_id
_entity_poly.type
_entity_poly.pdbx_seq_one_letter_code
_entity_poly.pdbx_strand_id
1 'polypeptide(L)'
;MKRFLLLVFASCMMLVASAAEKVKINYVDAQKLNHIGKMCKTSNPYNRVEVNDYPELNSKEANLLRCCAGEAILFETDATEIWVTAKYGYRGFNRAMPANAGVGFNLFIEKDGEWMWAASKSNADGKTKEGKARIEQPMKLIANMNDANKRCILYLPLFAELTSLEIGVPEGAKIKAMKNPFRHNIAIFGSSFTHGSCATCAGMTYPAFLQRQTGLNLCGFGMSGNSKLQRVMGEILGGTKADAYICDAFSNPTIAQIGERIRPFIDEIRKQNKKAPIIFLKTIYREGRMFDLKAEQKEQERIEYVDSLMKQITKEYADVYFVDVDNQTGTDHLTSADGVHPYSWGYKRWADAIQQPIVEILAKYGIK
;
A
#
# COMPACT_ATOMS: atom_id res chain seq x y z
N MET A 1 -82.94 -12.39 19.66
CA MET A 1 -82.18 -11.79 18.53
C MET A 1 -81.27 -10.69 19.10
N LYS A 2 -80.03 -10.99 19.35
CA LYS A 2 -79.07 -10.02 19.91
C LYS A 2 -78.13 -9.59 18.77
N ARG A 3 -78.12 -8.27 18.46
CA ARG A 3 -77.23 -7.66 17.48
C ARG A 3 -75.93 -7.35 18.21
N PHE A 4 -74.80 -7.94 17.76
CA PHE A 4 -73.50 -7.59 18.16
C PHE A 4 -73.01 -6.39 17.32
N LEU A 5 -72.66 -5.29 18.00
CA LEU A 5 -71.97 -4.15 17.41
C LEU A 5 -70.48 -4.38 17.46
N LEU A 6 -69.84 -4.53 16.32
CA LEU A 6 -68.34 -4.59 16.23
C LEU A 6 -67.87 -3.15 16.09
N LEU A 7 -67.18 -2.65 17.11
CA LEU A 7 -66.41 -1.40 17.05
C LEU A 7 -65.01 -1.72 16.51
N VAL A 8 -64.76 -1.29 15.30
CA VAL A 8 -63.47 -1.32 14.69
C VAL A 8 -62.68 -0.09 15.16
N PHE A 9 -61.69 -0.27 16.05
CA PHE A 9 -60.71 0.77 16.36
C PHE A 9 -59.67 0.80 15.23
N ALA A 10 -59.79 1.79 14.34
CA ALA A 10 -58.73 2.11 13.38
C ALA A 10 -57.65 2.92 14.10
N SER A 11 -56.58 2.23 14.53
CA SER A 11 -55.37 2.88 15.06
C SER A 11 -54.58 3.44 13.88
N CYS A 12 -54.71 4.75 13.59
CA CYS A 12 -53.82 5.47 12.70
C CYS A 12 -52.41 5.55 13.33
N MET A 13 -51.52 4.61 13.02
CA MET A 13 -50.09 4.83 13.18
C MET A 13 -49.67 5.85 12.14
N MET A 14 -49.54 7.11 12.54
CA MET A 14 -48.78 8.09 11.78
C MET A 14 -47.30 7.65 11.84
N LEU A 15 -46.82 6.98 10.80
CA LEU A 15 -45.39 6.89 10.50
C LEU A 15 -44.93 8.31 10.18
N VAL A 16 -44.41 9.01 11.18
CA VAL A 16 -43.58 10.20 10.97
C VAL A 16 -42.29 9.69 10.33
N ALA A 17 -42.28 9.62 9.00
CA ALA A 17 -41.01 9.52 8.27
C ALA A 17 -40.27 10.82 8.50
N SER A 18 -39.48 10.87 9.56
CA SER A 18 -38.46 11.90 9.74
C SER A 18 -37.56 11.82 8.51
N ALA A 19 -37.71 12.76 7.60
CA ALA A 19 -36.73 12.98 6.56
C ALA A 19 -35.40 13.24 7.29
N ALA A 20 -34.53 12.23 7.30
CA ALA A 20 -33.22 12.39 7.92
C ALA A 20 -32.56 13.61 7.26
N GLU A 21 -32.37 14.66 8.04
CA GLU A 21 -31.73 15.88 7.60
C GLU A 21 -30.41 15.49 6.97
N LYS A 22 -30.13 15.90 5.72
CA LYS A 22 -28.89 15.55 5.04
C LYS A 22 -27.74 16.18 5.82
N VAL A 23 -26.96 15.35 6.49
CA VAL A 23 -25.76 15.80 7.22
C VAL A 23 -24.90 16.57 6.25
N LYS A 24 -24.63 17.83 6.57
CA LYS A 24 -23.71 18.67 5.80
C LYS A 24 -22.29 18.21 6.07
N ILE A 25 -21.51 17.97 5.00
CA ILE A 25 -20.14 17.48 5.07
C ILE A 25 -19.18 18.61 4.74
N ASN A 26 -18.24 18.86 5.64
CA ASN A 26 -17.12 19.77 5.45
C ASN A 26 -15.90 18.95 4.98
N TYR A 27 -15.28 19.39 3.89
CA TYR A 27 -14.12 18.74 3.28
C TYR A 27 -12.84 19.48 3.61
N VAL A 28 -11.81 18.75 3.98
CA VAL A 28 -10.46 19.25 4.27
C VAL A 28 -9.51 18.65 3.24
N ASP A 29 -8.73 19.49 2.58
CA ASP A 29 -7.65 19.05 1.68
C ASP A 29 -6.64 18.19 2.47
N ALA A 30 -6.39 16.97 1.99
CA ALA A 30 -5.49 16.04 2.65
C ALA A 30 -4.04 16.54 2.75
N GLN A 31 -3.63 17.52 1.94
CA GLN A 31 -2.32 18.19 2.07
C GLN A 31 -2.18 19.00 3.37
N LYS A 32 -3.28 19.36 4.04
CA LYS A 32 -3.26 20.00 5.35
C LYS A 32 -3.10 19.00 6.51
N LEU A 33 -3.11 17.72 6.20
CA LEU A 33 -2.94 16.61 7.13
C LEU A 33 -1.53 16.02 7.00
N ASN A 34 -1.21 15.00 7.77
CA ASN A 34 0.13 14.42 7.71
C ASN A 34 0.19 13.28 6.66
N HIS A 35 1.00 13.45 5.63
CA HIS A 35 1.20 12.50 4.56
C HIS A 35 2.46 11.67 4.82
N ILE A 36 2.34 10.35 4.86
CA ILE A 36 3.41 9.38 5.11
C ILE A 36 3.59 8.40 3.95
N GLY A 37 4.68 7.63 3.98
CA GLY A 37 4.98 6.64 2.95
C GLY A 37 5.64 7.24 1.70
N LYS A 38 6.02 8.53 1.75
CA LYS A 38 6.64 9.28 0.66
C LYS A 38 7.97 9.91 1.11
N MET A 39 8.96 9.92 0.22
CA MET A 39 10.28 10.50 0.48
C MET A 39 10.69 11.57 -0.53
N CYS A 40 10.29 11.46 -1.80
CA CYS A 40 10.67 12.43 -2.83
C CYS A 40 9.73 13.65 -2.81
N LYS A 41 10.29 14.83 -3.02
CA LYS A 41 9.50 16.02 -3.33
C LYS A 41 9.04 15.93 -4.77
N THR A 42 7.77 16.24 -5.03
CA THR A 42 7.16 16.15 -6.35
C THR A 42 6.19 17.30 -6.57
N SER A 43 5.99 17.68 -7.82
CA SER A 43 5.02 18.72 -8.24
C SER A 43 3.58 18.30 -7.91
N ASN A 44 3.23 17.02 -8.15
CA ASN A 44 1.99 16.44 -7.65
C ASN A 44 2.26 15.78 -6.28
N PRO A 45 1.62 16.23 -5.17
CA PRO A 45 1.92 15.76 -3.82
C PRO A 45 1.68 14.26 -3.61
N TYR A 46 0.92 13.62 -4.48
CA TYR A 46 0.58 12.19 -4.40
C TYR A 46 1.43 11.30 -5.32
N ASN A 47 2.41 11.85 -6.05
CA ASN A 47 3.34 11.06 -6.84
C ASN A 47 4.53 10.65 -5.98
N ARG A 48 4.95 9.39 -6.03
CA ARG A 48 6.07 8.86 -5.24
C ARG A 48 7.41 9.39 -5.71
N VAL A 49 7.53 9.72 -7.01
CA VAL A 49 8.75 10.24 -7.64
C VAL A 49 8.38 11.35 -8.62
N GLU A 50 9.22 12.39 -8.74
CA GLU A 50 9.12 13.36 -9.83
C GLU A 50 9.71 12.74 -11.10
N VAL A 51 8.87 12.02 -11.83
CA VAL A 51 9.30 11.19 -12.97
C VAL A 51 9.87 11.99 -14.14
N ASN A 52 9.56 13.28 -14.21
CA ASN A 52 10.08 14.18 -15.26
C ASN A 52 11.57 14.47 -15.06
N ASP A 53 12.13 14.27 -13.87
CA ASP A 53 13.55 14.42 -13.59
C ASP A 53 14.39 13.23 -14.08
N TYR A 54 13.71 12.13 -14.50
CA TYR A 54 14.34 10.85 -14.87
C TYR A 54 13.89 10.39 -16.27
N PRO A 55 14.45 10.97 -17.34
CA PRO A 55 14.04 10.66 -18.74
C PRO A 55 14.33 9.21 -19.15
N GLU A 56 15.16 8.48 -18.41
CA GLU A 56 15.44 7.05 -18.63
C GLU A 56 14.27 6.13 -18.26
N LEU A 57 13.33 6.61 -17.46
CA LEU A 57 12.12 5.87 -17.13
C LEU A 57 11.21 5.77 -18.36
N ASN A 58 10.87 4.55 -18.74
CA ASN A 58 9.84 4.39 -19.77
C ASN A 58 8.44 4.77 -19.24
N SER A 59 7.48 4.96 -20.14
CA SER A 59 6.13 5.43 -19.79
C SER A 59 5.41 4.53 -18.78
N LYS A 60 5.67 3.22 -18.80
CA LYS A 60 5.07 2.26 -17.86
C LYS A 60 5.68 2.39 -16.47
N GLU A 61 6.98 2.52 -16.36
CA GLU A 61 7.69 2.77 -15.11
C GLU A 61 7.27 4.10 -14.49
N ALA A 62 7.25 5.17 -15.29
CA ALA A 62 6.78 6.48 -14.89
C ALA A 62 5.34 6.45 -14.35
N ASN A 63 4.41 5.81 -15.04
CA ASN A 63 3.03 5.68 -14.61
C ASN A 63 2.91 4.89 -13.28
N LEU A 64 3.68 3.82 -13.11
CA LEU A 64 3.69 3.07 -11.86
C LEU A 64 4.22 3.90 -10.69
N LEU A 65 5.25 4.73 -10.90
CA LEU A 65 5.81 5.61 -9.88
C LEU A 65 4.91 6.82 -9.53
N ARG A 66 3.97 7.19 -10.41
CA ARG A 66 2.90 8.16 -10.10
C ARG A 66 1.79 7.58 -9.21
N CYS A 67 1.63 6.26 -9.15
CA CYS A 67 0.63 5.64 -8.25
C CYS A 67 1.01 5.83 -6.78
N CYS A 68 -0.01 5.87 -5.90
CA CYS A 68 0.15 6.15 -4.46
C CYS A 68 0.51 4.92 -3.61
N ALA A 69 1.01 3.83 -4.20
CA ALA A 69 1.28 2.58 -3.48
C ALA A 69 2.22 2.77 -2.29
N GLY A 70 1.75 2.47 -1.08
CA GLY A 70 2.49 2.63 0.18
C GLY A 70 2.30 3.98 0.86
N GLU A 71 1.59 4.93 0.23
CA GLU A 71 1.29 6.22 0.84
C GLU A 71 0.02 6.17 1.70
N ALA A 72 -0.04 7.01 2.74
CA ALA A 72 -1.22 7.15 3.60
C ALA A 72 -1.32 8.55 4.20
N ILE A 73 -2.55 8.94 4.57
CA ILE A 73 -2.84 10.19 5.29
C ILE A 73 -3.15 9.87 6.74
N LEU A 74 -2.47 10.56 7.65
CA LEU A 74 -2.66 10.46 9.09
C LEU A 74 -3.46 11.64 9.62
N PHE A 75 -4.54 11.37 10.34
CA PHE A 75 -5.36 12.40 10.96
C PHE A 75 -6.06 11.93 12.23
N GLU A 76 -6.49 12.89 13.04
CA GLU A 76 -7.36 12.66 14.17
C GLU A 76 -8.72 13.31 13.93
N THR A 77 -9.80 12.67 14.39
CA THR A 77 -11.15 13.19 14.26
C THR A 77 -12.10 12.63 15.33
N ASP A 78 -13.07 13.44 15.74
CA ASP A 78 -14.21 13.04 16.58
C ASP A 78 -15.46 12.71 15.72
N ALA A 79 -15.35 12.76 14.40
CA ALA A 79 -16.44 12.54 13.47
C ALA A 79 -17.13 11.17 13.64
N THR A 80 -18.47 11.14 13.48
CA THR A 80 -19.28 9.92 13.48
C THR A 80 -19.34 9.24 12.12
N GLU A 81 -18.92 9.94 11.05
CA GLU A 81 -18.74 9.40 9.72
C GLU A 81 -17.58 10.08 8.98
N ILE A 82 -16.93 9.36 8.06
CA ILE A 82 -15.83 9.85 7.25
C ILE A 82 -16.17 9.66 5.78
N TRP A 83 -15.93 10.70 5.00
CA TRP A 83 -16.11 10.73 3.55
C TRP A 83 -14.78 10.97 2.87
N VAL A 84 -14.67 10.56 1.61
CA VAL A 84 -13.51 10.80 0.75
C VAL A 84 -14.00 11.29 -0.61
N THR A 85 -13.34 12.29 -1.18
CA THR A 85 -13.45 12.65 -2.57
C THR A 85 -12.05 12.86 -3.15
N ALA A 86 -11.81 12.38 -4.38
CA ALA A 86 -10.50 12.43 -5.00
C ALA A 86 -10.63 12.64 -6.52
N LYS A 87 -9.61 13.25 -7.12
CA LYS A 87 -9.43 13.26 -8.59
C LYS A 87 -8.26 12.34 -8.94
N TYR A 88 -8.41 11.66 -10.05
CA TYR A 88 -7.48 10.65 -10.52
C TYR A 88 -6.77 11.10 -11.80
N GLY A 89 -5.47 10.81 -11.88
CA GLY A 89 -4.70 10.78 -13.09
C GLY A 89 -4.66 9.38 -13.71
N TYR A 90 -3.46 8.80 -13.82
CA TYR A 90 -3.29 7.43 -14.30
C TYR A 90 -4.00 6.42 -13.38
N ARG A 91 -4.63 5.42 -14.00
CA ARG A 91 -5.24 4.27 -13.31
C ARG A 91 -4.90 2.99 -14.05
N GLY A 92 -4.32 2.04 -13.34
CA GLY A 92 -3.99 0.74 -13.92
C GLY A 92 -3.96 -0.33 -12.85
N PHE A 93 -4.75 -1.40 -13.03
CA PHE A 93 -4.73 -2.57 -12.16
C PHE A 93 -5.07 -3.82 -12.96
N ASN A 94 -4.71 -4.99 -12.46
CA ASN A 94 -5.01 -6.25 -13.12
C ASN A 94 -6.40 -6.78 -12.73
N ARG A 95 -6.90 -7.77 -13.50
CA ARG A 95 -8.24 -8.34 -13.29
C ARG A 95 -8.39 -9.15 -12.00
N ALA A 96 -7.28 -9.67 -11.47
CA ALA A 96 -7.27 -10.44 -10.22
C ALA A 96 -7.28 -9.53 -8.97
N MET A 97 -7.34 -8.20 -9.14
CA MET A 97 -7.26 -7.22 -8.07
C MET A 97 -8.62 -6.58 -7.80
N PRO A 98 -9.09 -6.53 -6.54
CA PRO A 98 -10.30 -5.78 -6.19
C PRO A 98 -10.13 -4.27 -6.43
N ALA A 99 -11.18 -3.60 -6.88
CA ALA A 99 -11.20 -2.14 -7.06
C ALA A 99 -10.84 -1.40 -5.77
N ASN A 100 -11.25 -1.91 -4.61
CA ASN A 100 -10.90 -1.35 -3.30
C ASN A 100 -9.40 -1.25 -3.03
N ALA A 101 -8.59 -2.12 -3.62
CA ALA A 101 -7.14 -2.04 -3.52
C ALA A 101 -6.55 -1.17 -4.65
N GLY A 102 -7.01 -1.37 -5.88
CA GLY A 102 -6.45 -0.69 -7.05
C GLY A 102 -6.70 0.81 -7.08
N VAL A 103 -7.95 1.22 -6.83
CA VAL A 103 -8.41 2.62 -6.96
C VAL A 103 -9.16 3.13 -5.73
N GLY A 104 -9.30 2.32 -4.67
CA GLY A 104 -10.05 2.66 -3.46
C GLY A 104 -9.15 3.12 -2.32
N PHE A 105 -9.82 3.41 -1.22
CA PHE A 105 -9.21 3.86 0.04
C PHE A 105 -9.45 2.82 1.14
N ASN A 106 -8.48 2.69 2.05
CA ASN A 106 -8.61 1.78 3.18
C ASN A 106 -8.26 2.48 4.49
N LEU A 107 -9.23 2.55 5.38
CA LEU A 107 -9.15 3.20 6.68
C LEU A 107 -8.80 2.19 7.78
N PHE A 108 -7.81 2.53 8.57
CA PHE A 108 -7.52 1.94 9.86
C PHE A 108 -7.75 2.96 10.96
N ILE A 109 -8.28 2.52 12.11
CA ILE A 109 -8.49 3.34 13.30
C ILE A 109 -7.77 2.65 14.47
N GLU A 110 -7.06 3.43 15.27
CA GLU A 110 -6.40 2.91 16.47
C GLU A 110 -7.45 2.58 17.54
N LYS A 111 -7.35 1.40 18.10
CA LYS A 111 -8.14 0.93 19.21
C LYS A 111 -7.27 0.09 20.14
N ASP A 112 -7.24 0.44 21.41
CA ASP A 112 -6.47 -0.25 22.46
C ASP A 112 -4.96 -0.38 22.12
N GLY A 113 -4.39 0.64 21.41
CA GLY A 113 -2.99 0.68 20.99
C GLY A 113 -2.71 -0.04 19.67
N GLU A 114 -3.70 -0.68 19.05
CA GLU A 114 -3.55 -1.45 17.82
C GLU A 114 -4.29 -0.81 16.64
N TRP A 115 -3.71 -0.89 15.44
CA TRP A 115 -4.33 -0.40 14.22
C TRP A 115 -5.34 -1.42 13.68
N MET A 116 -6.63 -1.14 13.90
CA MET A 116 -7.74 -2.00 13.48
C MET A 116 -8.29 -1.58 12.13
N TRP A 117 -8.57 -2.55 11.27
CA TRP A 117 -9.27 -2.30 10.00
C TRP A 117 -10.67 -1.75 10.27
N ALA A 118 -11.01 -0.62 9.65
CA ALA A 118 -12.28 0.06 9.86
C ALA A 118 -13.17 0.08 8.62
N ALA A 119 -12.59 0.39 7.44
CA ALA A 119 -13.34 0.42 6.20
C ALA A 119 -12.43 0.30 4.98
N SER A 120 -12.99 -0.22 3.87
CA SER A 120 -12.35 -0.13 2.55
C SER A 120 -13.41 0.02 1.48
N LYS A 121 -13.29 1.05 0.65
CA LYS A 121 -14.24 1.33 -0.44
C LYS A 121 -13.56 1.95 -1.64
N SER A 122 -14.18 1.72 -2.80
CA SER A 122 -13.98 2.47 -4.04
C SER A 122 -15.35 2.80 -4.64
N ASN A 123 -15.46 3.91 -5.35
CA ASN A 123 -16.59 4.15 -6.22
C ASN A 123 -16.46 3.31 -7.50
N ALA A 124 -17.59 2.97 -8.12
CA ALA A 124 -17.62 2.29 -9.40
C ALA A 124 -17.09 3.19 -10.53
N ASP A 125 -16.50 2.57 -11.53
CA ASP A 125 -16.20 3.25 -12.80
C ASP A 125 -17.49 3.68 -13.56
N GLY A 126 -17.31 4.52 -14.57
CA GLY A 126 -18.38 5.03 -15.41
C GLY A 126 -18.79 6.45 -15.06
N LYS A 127 -19.95 6.87 -15.59
CA LYS A 127 -20.47 8.23 -15.42
C LYS A 127 -21.77 8.24 -14.61
N THR A 128 -22.01 9.34 -13.89
CA THR A 128 -23.30 9.66 -13.27
C THR A 128 -24.31 10.02 -14.36
N LYS A 129 -25.58 10.21 -14.00
CA LYS A 129 -26.61 10.69 -14.91
C LYS A 129 -26.27 12.08 -15.50
N GLU A 130 -25.56 12.91 -14.73
CA GLU A 130 -25.09 14.24 -15.11
C GLU A 130 -23.75 14.22 -15.89
N GLY A 131 -23.25 13.04 -16.27
CA GLY A 131 -22.03 12.88 -17.04
C GLY A 131 -20.70 12.98 -16.27
N LYS A 132 -20.74 13.16 -14.93
CA LYS A 132 -19.53 13.24 -14.09
C LYS A 132 -18.92 11.84 -13.87
N ALA A 133 -17.60 11.75 -13.72
CA ALA A 133 -16.93 10.49 -13.38
C ALA A 133 -17.40 9.98 -12.01
N ARG A 134 -17.95 8.76 -11.96
CA ARG A 134 -18.45 8.18 -10.68
C ARG A 134 -17.35 7.99 -9.66
N ILE A 135 -16.18 7.55 -10.10
CA ILE A 135 -15.04 7.31 -9.22
C ILE A 135 -14.62 8.55 -8.44
N GLU A 136 -14.87 9.74 -8.99
CA GLU A 136 -14.51 11.04 -8.38
C GLU A 136 -15.63 11.65 -7.52
N GLN A 137 -16.79 10.97 -7.42
CA GLN A 137 -17.87 11.49 -6.59
C GLN A 137 -17.56 11.27 -5.10
N PRO A 138 -18.09 12.14 -4.21
CA PRO A 138 -17.97 11.94 -2.77
C PRO A 138 -18.43 10.55 -2.34
N MET A 139 -17.62 9.87 -1.55
CA MET A 139 -17.86 8.51 -1.08
C MET A 139 -17.86 8.47 0.44
N LYS A 140 -18.97 8.05 1.04
CA LYS A 140 -18.99 7.74 2.47
C LYS A 140 -18.19 6.47 2.73
N LEU A 141 -17.07 6.62 3.39
CA LEU A 141 -16.15 5.51 3.69
C LEU A 141 -16.67 4.68 4.88
N ILE A 142 -17.05 5.36 5.97
CA ILE A 142 -17.60 4.77 7.20
C ILE A 142 -18.64 5.70 7.82
N ALA A 143 -19.57 5.14 8.61
CA ALA A 143 -20.56 5.89 9.38
C ALA A 143 -20.90 5.16 10.68
N ASN A 144 -21.74 5.80 11.51
CA ASN A 144 -22.24 5.27 12.79
C ASN A 144 -21.13 4.99 13.82
N MET A 145 -20.04 5.76 13.76
CA MET A 145 -19.03 5.75 14.81
C MET A 145 -19.49 6.59 16.00
N ASN A 146 -18.88 6.38 17.16
CA ASN A 146 -19.03 7.30 18.30
C ASN A 146 -18.31 8.63 18.02
N ASP A 147 -18.53 9.64 18.87
CA ASP A 147 -17.95 10.97 18.81
C ASP A 147 -16.63 11.13 19.61
N ALA A 148 -16.06 10.03 20.10
CA ALA A 148 -14.74 10.05 20.70
C ALA A 148 -13.66 10.37 19.66
N ASN A 149 -12.58 11.04 20.09
CA ASN A 149 -11.45 11.32 19.20
C ASN A 149 -10.78 10.00 18.75
N LYS A 150 -10.59 9.86 17.44
CA LYS A 150 -10.02 8.69 16.77
C LYS A 150 -8.73 9.05 16.07
N ARG A 151 -7.70 8.22 16.18
CA ARG A 151 -6.49 8.29 15.38
C ARG A 151 -6.66 7.40 14.16
N CYS A 152 -6.40 7.94 12.98
CA CYS A 152 -6.75 7.34 11.70
C CYS A 152 -5.54 7.26 10.76
N ILE A 153 -5.43 6.13 10.04
CA ILE A 153 -4.57 5.95 8.86
C ILE A 153 -5.47 5.69 7.66
N LEU A 154 -5.44 6.55 6.67
CA LEU A 154 -6.11 6.36 5.39
C LEU A 154 -5.08 5.98 4.33
N TYR A 155 -4.94 4.69 4.02
CA TYR A 155 -4.10 4.20 2.93
C TYR A 155 -4.71 4.57 1.57
N LEU A 156 -3.84 5.05 0.68
CA LEU A 156 -4.18 5.53 -0.65
C LEU A 156 -4.21 4.40 -1.70
N PRO A 157 -4.83 4.61 -2.87
CA PRO A 157 -4.94 3.60 -3.92
C PRO A 157 -3.58 3.04 -4.36
N LEU A 158 -3.49 1.72 -4.53
CA LEU A 158 -2.23 1.08 -4.92
C LEU A 158 -1.88 1.32 -6.39
N PHE A 159 -2.87 1.32 -7.29
CA PHE A 159 -2.66 1.38 -8.75
C PHE A 159 -3.31 2.61 -9.39
N ALA A 160 -3.41 3.70 -8.64
CA ALA A 160 -3.90 4.97 -9.17
C ALA A 160 -3.01 6.14 -8.72
N GLU A 161 -2.84 7.07 -9.65
CA GLU A 161 -2.37 8.42 -9.38
C GLU A 161 -3.55 9.24 -8.86
N LEU A 162 -3.34 9.97 -7.78
CA LEU A 162 -4.26 11.00 -7.32
C LEU A 162 -3.73 12.38 -7.73
N THR A 163 -4.62 13.27 -8.14
CA THR A 163 -4.29 14.67 -8.40
C THR A 163 -4.89 15.60 -7.37
N SER A 164 -5.92 15.14 -6.64
CA SER A 164 -6.41 15.79 -5.42
C SER A 164 -7.06 14.76 -4.50
N LEU A 165 -7.08 15.06 -3.20
CA LEU A 165 -7.74 14.26 -2.17
C LEU A 165 -8.28 15.18 -1.08
N GLU A 166 -9.55 15.00 -0.74
CA GLU A 166 -10.19 15.66 0.38
C GLU A 166 -10.86 14.63 1.29
N ILE A 167 -10.76 14.85 2.59
CA ILE A 167 -11.41 14.04 3.62
C ILE A 167 -12.58 14.85 4.19
N GLY A 168 -13.77 14.28 4.13
CA GLY A 168 -15.01 14.91 4.58
C GLY A 168 -15.45 14.38 5.94
N VAL A 169 -15.92 15.28 6.80
CA VAL A 169 -16.51 14.99 8.10
C VAL A 169 -17.79 15.80 8.29
N PRO A 170 -18.74 15.38 9.13
CA PRO A 170 -19.92 16.18 9.45
C PRO A 170 -19.57 17.59 9.91
N GLU A 171 -20.40 18.56 9.56
CA GLU A 171 -20.27 19.94 10.06
C GLU A 171 -20.27 19.93 11.60
N GLY A 172 -19.31 20.65 12.19
CA GLY A 172 -19.07 20.67 13.64
C GLY A 172 -18.08 19.63 14.14
N ALA A 173 -17.85 18.53 13.42
CA ALA A 173 -16.80 17.59 13.77
C ALA A 173 -15.40 18.16 13.50
N LYS A 174 -14.44 17.78 14.33
CA LYS A 174 -13.04 18.20 14.22
C LYS A 174 -12.25 17.20 13.40
N ILE A 175 -11.37 17.70 12.54
CA ILE A 175 -10.34 16.92 11.86
C ILE A 175 -9.03 17.70 11.87
N LYS A 176 -7.93 17.06 12.23
CA LYS A 176 -6.60 17.67 12.30
C LYS A 176 -5.50 16.67 11.93
N ALA A 177 -4.34 17.17 11.55
CA ALA A 177 -3.16 16.34 11.33
C ALA A 177 -2.79 15.58 12.62
N MET A 178 -2.56 14.26 12.47
CA MET A 178 -2.04 13.40 13.53
C MET A 178 -0.51 13.38 13.46
N LYS A 179 0.17 13.42 14.60
CA LYS A 179 1.62 13.20 14.66
C LYS A 179 1.95 11.80 14.10
N ASN A 180 2.98 11.73 13.26
CA ASN A 180 3.42 10.44 12.71
C ASN A 180 3.87 9.50 13.83
N PRO A 181 3.23 8.34 14.03
CA PRO A 181 3.64 7.35 15.01
C PRO A 181 4.80 6.48 14.51
N PHE A 182 5.07 6.49 13.20
CA PHE A 182 6.12 5.70 12.59
C PHE A 182 7.44 6.46 12.59
N ARG A 183 8.52 5.74 12.82
CA ARG A 183 9.87 6.29 12.93
C ARG A 183 10.74 5.74 11.82
N HIS A 184 11.88 6.37 11.58
CA HIS A 184 12.84 5.99 10.55
C HIS A 184 12.20 5.83 9.16
N ASN A 185 12.81 6.41 8.17
CA ASN A 185 12.33 6.34 6.79
C ASN A 185 13.02 5.19 6.07
N ILE A 186 12.30 4.14 5.79
CA ILE A 186 12.80 2.96 5.11
C ILE A 186 12.27 2.93 3.68
N ALA A 187 13.15 3.06 2.70
CA ALA A 187 12.76 2.92 1.31
C ALA A 187 12.54 1.44 0.97
N ILE A 188 11.35 1.08 0.51
CA ILE A 188 11.04 -0.29 0.12
C ILE A 188 10.83 -0.38 -1.40
N PHE A 189 11.81 -0.94 -2.10
CA PHE A 189 11.81 -1.13 -3.54
C PHE A 189 11.41 -2.55 -3.91
N GLY A 190 10.65 -2.71 -4.99
CA GLY A 190 10.36 -4.07 -5.43
C GLY A 190 9.34 -4.20 -6.55
N SER A 191 8.90 -5.43 -6.72
CA SER A 191 8.06 -5.92 -7.80
C SER A 191 6.58 -5.54 -7.62
N SER A 192 5.73 -6.28 -8.32
CA SER A 192 4.27 -6.27 -8.09
C SER A 192 3.89 -6.65 -6.66
N PHE A 193 4.71 -7.43 -5.98
CA PHE A 193 4.48 -7.78 -4.59
C PHE A 193 4.62 -6.56 -3.66
N THR A 194 5.68 -5.78 -3.83
CA THR A 194 5.88 -4.52 -3.10
C THR A 194 4.85 -3.45 -3.49
N HIS A 195 4.43 -3.41 -4.76
CA HIS A 195 3.36 -2.52 -5.23
C HIS A 195 2.00 -2.89 -4.64
N GLY A 196 1.79 -4.19 -4.30
CA GLY A 196 0.59 -4.71 -3.66
C GLY A 196 -0.43 -5.31 -4.62
N SER A 197 0.01 -5.91 -5.75
CA SER A 197 -0.89 -6.64 -6.65
C SER A 197 -1.65 -7.71 -5.92
N CYS A 198 -2.96 -7.83 -6.21
CA CYS A 198 -3.89 -8.79 -5.61
C CYS A 198 -4.14 -8.64 -4.11
N ALA A 199 -3.62 -7.61 -3.44
CA ALA A 199 -4.08 -7.27 -2.10
C ALA A 199 -5.59 -6.98 -2.11
N THR A 200 -6.30 -7.29 -1.04
CA THR A 200 -7.76 -7.06 -0.93
C THR A 200 -8.11 -5.60 -0.71
N CYS A 201 -7.21 -4.82 -0.12
CA CYS A 201 -7.29 -3.36 0.02
C CYS A 201 -5.91 -2.76 0.28
N ALA A 202 -5.79 -1.43 0.14
CA ALA A 202 -4.52 -0.73 0.09
C ALA A 202 -3.62 -0.91 1.31
N GLY A 203 -4.19 -0.95 2.52
CA GLY A 203 -3.45 -1.14 3.77
C GLY A 203 -3.13 -2.61 4.12
N MET A 204 -3.38 -3.56 3.20
CA MET A 204 -3.19 -5.00 3.47
C MET A 204 -2.15 -5.62 2.52
N THR A 205 -1.11 -4.86 2.18
CA THR A 205 0.11 -5.31 1.52
C THR A 205 1.18 -5.67 2.55
N TYR A 206 2.22 -6.46 2.19
CA TYR A 206 3.27 -6.80 3.14
C TYR A 206 4.02 -5.56 3.69
N PRO A 207 4.28 -4.49 2.90
CA PRO A 207 4.86 -3.27 3.46
C PRO A 207 3.96 -2.60 4.50
N ALA A 208 2.64 -2.55 4.26
CA ALA A 208 1.71 -1.94 5.19
C ALA A 208 1.54 -2.76 6.49
N PHE A 209 1.64 -4.09 6.42
CA PHE A 209 1.71 -4.94 7.62
C PHE A 209 2.99 -4.69 8.41
N LEU A 210 4.16 -4.76 7.76
CA LEU A 210 5.45 -4.46 8.40
C LEU A 210 5.46 -3.07 9.06
N GLN A 211 4.94 -2.04 8.37
CA GLN A 211 4.85 -0.68 8.91
C GLN A 211 4.12 -0.66 10.26
N ARG A 212 2.93 -1.26 10.33
CA ARG A 212 2.13 -1.27 11.55
C ARG A 212 2.72 -2.17 12.64
N GLN A 213 3.38 -3.26 12.28
CA GLN A 213 4.00 -4.20 13.22
C GLN A 213 5.30 -3.68 13.84
N THR A 214 6.09 -2.96 13.04
CA THR A 214 7.43 -2.53 13.46
C THR A 214 7.50 -1.08 13.92
N GLY A 215 6.49 -0.26 13.61
CA GLY A 215 6.54 1.17 13.86
C GLY A 215 7.51 1.94 12.94
N LEU A 216 7.99 1.32 11.85
CA LEU A 216 8.87 1.95 10.86
C LEU A 216 8.03 2.67 9.79
N ASN A 217 8.50 3.82 9.30
CA ASN A 217 7.88 4.51 8.17
C ASN A 217 8.36 3.89 6.85
N LEU A 218 7.58 2.94 6.30
CA LEU A 218 7.92 2.28 5.03
C LEU A 218 7.44 3.13 3.85
N CYS A 219 8.37 3.54 3.00
CA CYS A 219 8.13 4.41 1.85
C CYS A 219 8.21 3.59 0.55
N GLY A 220 7.09 3.45 -0.15
CA GLY A 220 6.92 2.51 -1.25
C GLY A 220 7.55 2.93 -2.58
N PHE A 221 8.39 2.06 -3.18
CA PHE A 221 8.92 2.18 -4.54
C PHE A 221 8.64 0.90 -5.35
N GLY A 222 7.48 0.27 -5.11
CA GLY A 222 7.04 -0.89 -5.87
C GLY A 222 6.71 -0.55 -7.32
N MET A 223 7.17 -1.38 -8.27
CA MET A 223 6.93 -1.23 -9.70
C MET A 223 6.48 -2.56 -10.33
N SER A 224 5.18 -2.78 -10.35
CA SER A 224 4.57 -4.04 -10.84
C SER A 224 5.08 -4.45 -12.23
N GLY A 225 5.76 -5.61 -12.31
CA GLY A 225 6.34 -6.15 -13.55
C GLY A 225 7.57 -5.40 -14.08
N ASN A 226 8.02 -4.33 -13.41
CA ASN A 226 9.05 -3.41 -13.93
C ASN A 226 10.19 -3.13 -12.94
N SER A 227 10.25 -3.77 -11.79
CA SER A 227 11.42 -3.65 -10.91
C SER A 227 12.50 -4.63 -11.38
N LYS A 228 13.47 -4.13 -12.15
CA LYS A 228 14.50 -4.94 -12.81
C LYS A 228 15.92 -4.49 -12.50
N LEU A 229 16.13 -3.98 -11.27
CA LEU A 229 17.42 -3.47 -10.81
C LEU A 229 18.00 -2.38 -11.76
N GLN A 230 17.12 -1.54 -12.31
CA GLN A 230 17.52 -0.46 -13.19
C GLN A 230 18.46 0.51 -12.43
N ARG A 231 19.50 0.98 -13.09
CA ARG A 231 20.45 1.95 -12.54
C ARG A 231 19.74 3.22 -12.06
N VAL A 232 18.79 3.74 -12.84
CA VAL A 232 17.98 4.91 -12.49
C VAL A 232 17.19 4.72 -11.19
N MET A 233 16.75 3.49 -10.88
CA MET A 233 16.10 3.23 -9.60
C MET A 233 17.08 3.24 -8.44
N GLY A 234 18.32 2.78 -8.64
CA GLY A 234 19.40 2.95 -7.66
C GLY A 234 19.70 4.43 -7.38
N GLU A 235 19.69 5.28 -8.41
CA GLU A 235 19.87 6.72 -8.30
C GLU A 235 18.72 7.38 -7.52
N ILE A 236 17.47 7.09 -7.89
CA ILE A 236 16.27 7.58 -7.19
C ILE A 236 16.31 7.20 -5.71
N LEU A 237 16.56 5.93 -5.41
CA LEU A 237 16.63 5.43 -4.03
C LEU A 237 17.75 6.08 -3.23
N GLY A 238 18.94 6.20 -3.80
CA GLY A 238 20.07 6.88 -3.17
C GLY A 238 19.74 8.32 -2.83
N GLY A 239 19.06 9.03 -3.74
CA GLY A 239 18.60 10.42 -3.55
C GLY A 239 17.62 10.62 -2.40
N THR A 240 16.91 9.57 -1.96
CA THR A 240 15.97 9.64 -0.83
C THR A 240 16.65 9.82 0.52
N LYS A 241 17.92 9.43 0.65
CA LYS A 241 18.66 9.43 1.92
C LYS A 241 17.93 8.65 3.02
N ALA A 242 17.34 7.50 2.65
CA ALA A 242 16.64 6.63 3.59
C ALA A 242 17.56 6.14 4.71
N ASP A 243 17.00 5.86 5.89
CA ASP A 243 17.73 5.23 7.00
C ASP A 243 18.14 3.78 6.66
N ALA A 244 17.33 3.11 5.83
CA ALA A 244 17.62 1.78 5.28
C ALA A 244 16.86 1.54 3.97
N TYR A 245 17.27 0.52 3.22
CA TYR A 245 16.63 0.07 1.98
C TYR A 245 16.25 -1.40 2.10
N ILE A 246 15.00 -1.74 1.74
CA ILE A 246 14.51 -3.12 1.63
C ILE A 246 14.18 -3.37 0.16
N CYS A 247 14.68 -4.47 -0.43
CA CYS A 247 14.61 -4.73 -1.86
C CYS A 247 14.04 -6.12 -2.16
N ASP A 248 12.74 -6.20 -2.56
CA ASP A 248 12.14 -7.34 -3.26
C ASP A 248 12.49 -7.24 -4.75
N ALA A 249 13.73 -7.58 -5.12
CA ALA A 249 14.31 -7.17 -6.39
C ALA A 249 14.45 -8.29 -7.44
N PHE A 250 14.19 -9.56 -7.09
CA PHE A 250 14.55 -10.71 -7.95
C PHE A 250 13.38 -11.30 -8.72
N SER A 251 12.16 -10.80 -8.54
CA SER A 251 10.95 -11.36 -9.14
C SER A 251 10.75 -11.03 -10.62
N ASN A 252 11.18 -9.85 -11.07
CA ASN A 252 10.91 -9.37 -12.43
C ASN A 252 12.10 -9.45 -13.41
N PRO A 253 13.38 -9.32 -12.98
CA PRO A 253 14.48 -9.41 -13.90
C PRO A 253 14.76 -10.85 -14.34
N THR A 254 15.39 -11.01 -15.50
CA THR A 254 15.99 -12.27 -15.91
C THR A 254 17.26 -12.54 -15.11
N ILE A 255 17.76 -13.78 -15.10
CA ILE A 255 19.04 -14.15 -14.46
C ILE A 255 20.19 -13.28 -14.99
N ALA A 256 20.28 -13.07 -16.30
CA ALA A 256 21.29 -12.20 -16.90
C ALA A 256 21.16 -10.76 -16.37
N GLN A 257 19.95 -10.19 -16.33
CA GLN A 257 19.73 -8.85 -15.79
C GLN A 257 20.10 -8.73 -14.30
N ILE A 258 19.85 -9.77 -13.50
CA ILE A 258 20.25 -9.78 -12.09
C ILE A 258 21.79 -9.65 -12.00
N GLY A 259 22.52 -10.51 -12.71
CA GLY A 259 23.97 -10.51 -12.70
C GLY A 259 24.62 -9.20 -13.17
N GLU A 260 24.07 -8.64 -14.25
CA GLU A 260 24.58 -7.39 -14.84
C GLU A 260 24.27 -6.15 -14.00
N ARG A 261 23.13 -6.12 -13.28
CA ARG A 261 22.56 -4.87 -12.75
C ARG A 261 22.66 -4.70 -11.25
N ILE A 262 22.83 -5.77 -10.48
CA ILE A 262 22.79 -5.68 -9.02
C ILE A 262 23.90 -4.78 -8.47
N ARG A 263 25.13 -4.90 -8.98
CA ARG A 263 26.27 -4.07 -8.56
C ARG A 263 26.07 -2.60 -8.94
N PRO A 264 25.80 -2.23 -10.20
CA PRO A 264 25.47 -0.86 -10.56
C PRO A 264 24.30 -0.26 -9.75
N PHE A 265 23.27 -1.04 -9.42
CA PHE A 265 22.15 -0.60 -8.60
C PHE A 265 22.59 -0.28 -7.16
N ILE A 266 23.40 -1.13 -6.53
CA ILE A 266 23.97 -0.89 -5.20
C ILE A 266 24.89 0.33 -5.23
N ASP A 267 25.75 0.44 -6.24
CA ASP A 267 26.71 1.54 -6.38
C ASP A 267 26.02 2.89 -6.49
N GLU A 268 24.89 2.99 -7.23
CA GLU A 268 24.12 4.24 -7.30
C GLU A 268 23.55 4.64 -5.93
N ILE A 269 23.00 3.70 -5.16
CA ILE A 269 22.56 3.99 -3.78
C ILE A 269 23.77 4.45 -2.93
N ARG A 270 24.91 3.79 -3.03
CA ARG A 270 26.12 4.08 -2.24
C ARG A 270 26.76 5.42 -2.55
N LYS A 271 26.59 5.96 -3.76
CA LYS A 271 27.07 7.31 -4.12
C LYS A 271 26.52 8.38 -3.19
N GLN A 272 25.27 8.25 -2.78
CA GLN A 272 24.57 9.26 -1.99
C GLN A 272 24.32 8.83 -0.53
N ASN A 273 24.27 7.52 -0.27
CA ASN A 273 24.06 6.96 1.07
C ASN A 273 25.06 5.81 1.35
N LYS A 274 26.18 6.18 1.93
CA LYS A 274 27.35 5.28 2.06
C LYS A 274 27.18 4.15 3.09
N LYS A 275 26.33 4.32 4.10
CA LYS A 275 26.29 3.43 5.29
C LYS A 275 24.91 2.82 5.60
N ALA A 276 23.84 3.32 5.00
CA ALA A 276 22.51 2.77 5.27
C ALA A 276 22.45 1.30 4.84
N PRO A 277 21.91 0.39 5.64
CA PRO A 277 21.80 -1.00 5.26
C PRO A 277 20.91 -1.18 4.04
N ILE A 278 21.32 -2.04 3.11
CA ILE A 278 20.54 -2.49 1.95
C ILE A 278 20.20 -3.96 2.19
N ILE A 279 18.93 -4.27 2.31
CA ILE A 279 18.43 -5.60 2.66
C ILE A 279 17.68 -6.16 1.47
N PHE A 280 18.26 -7.13 0.78
CA PHE A 280 17.60 -7.88 -0.28
C PHE A 280 16.77 -9.00 0.32
N LEU A 281 15.58 -9.23 -0.24
CA LEU A 281 14.68 -10.30 0.17
C LEU A 281 14.71 -11.44 -0.84
N LYS A 282 14.72 -12.68 -0.36
CA LYS A 282 14.43 -13.86 -1.18
C LYS A 282 13.01 -13.75 -1.73
N THR A 283 12.83 -14.11 -3.00
CA THR A 283 11.51 -14.13 -3.62
C THR A 283 10.63 -15.21 -3.00
N ILE A 284 9.37 -14.89 -2.73
CA ILE A 284 8.38 -15.84 -2.22
C ILE A 284 8.06 -16.93 -3.24
N TYR A 285 7.54 -18.07 -2.74
CA TYR A 285 7.01 -19.13 -3.58
C TYR A 285 5.81 -18.63 -4.41
N ARG A 286 5.76 -19.01 -5.68
CA ARG A 286 4.65 -18.71 -6.59
C ARG A 286 3.84 -19.98 -6.82
N GLU A 287 2.58 -19.98 -6.40
CA GLU A 287 1.74 -21.19 -6.37
C GLU A 287 1.51 -21.82 -7.75
N GLY A 288 1.49 -21.01 -8.81
CA GLY A 288 1.30 -21.49 -10.18
C GLY A 288 2.39 -22.42 -10.69
N ARG A 289 3.55 -22.49 -10.01
CA ARG A 289 4.66 -23.36 -10.40
C ARG A 289 4.51 -24.81 -9.92
N MET A 290 3.64 -25.08 -8.94
CA MET A 290 3.52 -26.41 -8.30
C MET A 290 3.27 -27.55 -9.30
N PHE A 291 2.44 -27.33 -10.30
CA PHE A 291 2.09 -28.33 -11.33
C PHE A 291 2.62 -27.97 -12.72
N ASP A 292 3.26 -26.79 -12.88
CA ASP A 292 3.96 -26.40 -14.09
C ASP A 292 5.46 -26.66 -13.92
N LEU A 293 5.92 -27.85 -14.34
CA LEU A 293 7.31 -28.28 -14.17
C LEU A 293 8.32 -27.39 -14.90
N LYS A 294 7.90 -26.70 -15.99
CA LYS A 294 8.78 -25.73 -16.68
C LYS A 294 8.92 -24.44 -15.89
N ALA A 295 7.82 -23.96 -15.30
CA ALA A 295 7.85 -22.81 -14.42
C ALA A 295 8.66 -23.13 -13.15
N GLU A 296 8.49 -24.33 -12.59
CA GLU A 296 9.25 -24.81 -11.43
C GLU A 296 10.75 -24.81 -11.72
N GLN A 297 11.19 -25.47 -12.79
CA GLN A 297 12.60 -25.53 -13.19
C GLN A 297 13.20 -24.13 -13.34
N LYS A 298 12.51 -23.23 -14.06
CA LYS A 298 12.97 -21.86 -14.29
C LYS A 298 13.09 -21.04 -13.00
N GLU A 299 12.18 -21.23 -12.06
CA GLU A 299 12.24 -20.53 -10.78
C GLU A 299 13.35 -21.10 -9.88
N GLN A 300 13.59 -22.42 -9.89
CA GLN A 300 14.70 -23.02 -9.17
C GLN A 300 16.05 -22.55 -9.71
N GLU A 301 16.26 -22.54 -11.02
CA GLU A 301 17.47 -21.98 -11.63
C GLU A 301 17.73 -20.53 -11.20
N ARG A 302 16.64 -19.71 -11.10
CA ARG A 302 16.75 -18.33 -10.63
C ARG A 302 17.11 -18.25 -9.15
N ILE A 303 16.47 -19.07 -8.30
CA ILE A 303 16.74 -19.11 -6.86
C ILE A 303 18.19 -19.50 -6.60
N GLU A 304 18.66 -20.57 -7.20
CA GLU A 304 20.05 -21.06 -7.06
C GLU A 304 21.06 -20.00 -7.50
N TYR A 305 20.79 -19.33 -8.63
CA TYR A 305 21.63 -18.24 -9.10
C TYR A 305 21.66 -17.08 -8.11
N VAL A 306 20.50 -16.63 -7.62
CA VAL A 306 20.41 -15.53 -6.66
C VAL A 306 21.10 -15.88 -5.35
N ASP A 307 20.89 -17.07 -4.81
CA ASP A 307 21.54 -17.53 -3.56
C ASP A 307 23.07 -17.54 -3.70
N SER A 308 23.58 -18.03 -4.84
CA SER A 308 25.03 -18.01 -5.12
C SER A 308 25.56 -16.58 -5.26
N LEU A 309 24.85 -15.73 -6.00
CA LEU A 309 25.24 -14.34 -6.23
C LEU A 309 25.20 -13.53 -4.93
N MET A 310 24.17 -13.67 -4.11
CA MET A 310 24.04 -12.92 -2.86
C MET A 310 25.09 -13.31 -1.83
N LYS A 311 25.58 -14.57 -1.81
CA LYS A 311 26.76 -14.98 -1.02
C LYS A 311 28.04 -14.23 -1.42
N GLN A 312 28.15 -13.80 -2.68
CA GLN A 312 29.28 -12.97 -3.14
C GLN A 312 29.03 -11.49 -2.79
N ILE A 313 27.86 -10.95 -3.15
CA ILE A 313 27.50 -9.54 -2.94
C ILE A 313 27.61 -9.13 -1.46
N THR A 314 27.14 -9.97 -0.53
CA THR A 314 27.26 -9.68 0.92
C THR A 314 28.69 -9.73 1.46
N LYS A 315 29.64 -10.28 0.72
CA LYS A 315 31.07 -10.21 1.03
C LYS A 315 31.77 -9.02 0.37
N GLU A 316 31.31 -8.63 -0.83
CA GLU A 316 31.86 -7.51 -1.60
C GLU A 316 31.42 -6.15 -1.04
N TYR A 317 30.21 -6.05 -0.58
CA TYR A 317 29.60 -4.81 -0.09
C TYR A 317 29.35 -4.89 1.42
N ALA A 318 29.99 -4.01 2.18
CA ALA A 318 29.61 -3.79 3.57
C ALA A 318 28.17 -3.28 3.66
N ASP A 319 27.48 -3.61 4.74
CA ASP A 319 26.11 -3.14 5.00
C ASP A 319 25.06 -3.57 3.94
N VAL A 320 25.36 -4.64 3.19
CA VAL A 320 24.40 -5.31 2.30
C VAL A 320 24.07 -6.69 2.87
N TYR A 321 22.77 -6.98 2.95
CA TYR A 321 22.24 -8.18 3.59
C TYR A 321 21.30 -8.93 2.66
N PHE A 322 21.16 -10.22 2.89
CA PHE A 322 20.18 -11.06 2.21
C PHE A 322 19.33 -11.78 3.27
N VAL A 323 18.04 -11.49 3.27
CA VAL A 323 17.04 -12.16 4.10
C VAL A 323 16.54 -13.37 3.34
N ASP A 324 17.12 -14.52 3.68
CA ASP A 324 16.83 -15.82 3.10
C ASP A 324 15.91 -16.61 4.07
N VAL A 325 14.60 -16.47 3.90
CA VAL A 325 13.60 -17.16 4.68
C VAL A 325 12.81 -18.09 3.77
N ASP A 326 12.72 -19.35 4.14
CA ASP A 326 11.90 -20.33 3.44
C ASP A 326 10.43 -20.26 3.83
N ASN A 327 9.55 -20.76 2.97
CA ASN A 327 8.10 -20.89 3.23
C ASN A 327 7.43 -19.60 3.74
N GLN A 328 7.88 -18.45 3.26
CA GLN A 328 7.45 -17.12 3.72
C GLN A 328 5.92 -16.91 3.65
N THR A 329 5.23 -17.60 2.75
CA THR A 329 3.77 -17.57 2.63
C THR A 329 3.08 -18.80 3.21
N GLY A 330 3.85 -19.72 3.82
CA GLY A 330 3.38 -21.01 4.34
C GLY A 330 3.55 -22.15 3.33
N THR A 331 3.10 -23.35 3.71
CA THR A 331 3.25 -24.58 2.93
C THR A 331 1.90 -25.20 2.53
N ASP A 332 0.80 -24.54 2.83
CA ASP A 332 -0.56 -24.97 2.49
C ASP A 332 -0.99 -24.61 1.07
N HIS A 333 -0.18 -23.79 0.38
CA HIS A 333 -0.39 -23.37 -1.01
C HIS A 333 -1.73 -22.64 -1.26
N LEU A 334 -2.26 -21.93 -0.26
CA LEU A 334 -3.57 -21.26 -0.29
C LEU A 334 -3.46 -19.72 -0.31
N THR A 335 -2.33 -19.14 -0.67
CA THR A 335 -2.07 -17.71 -0.47
C THR A 335 -2.09 -16.88 -1.74
N SER A 336 -2.29 -17.47 -2.91
CA SER A 336 -2.25 -16.75 -4.18
C SER A 336 -3.64 -16.49 -4.78
N ALA A 337 -3.81 -15.34 -5.41
CA ALA A 337 -5.01 -14.96 -6.15
C ALA A 337 -5.00 -15.44 -7.62
N ASP A 338 -3.81 -15.54 -8.23
CA ASP A 338 -3.63 -15.80 -9.66
C ASP A 338 -2.46 -16.77 -9.96
N GLY A 339 -1.99 -17.47 -8.95
CA GLY A 339 -0.84 -18.37 -9.03
C GLY A 339 0.53 -17.67 -8.90
N VAL A 340 0.56 -16.33 -8.90
CA VAL A 340 1.78 -15.51 -8.81
C VAL A 340 1.74 -14.59 -7.58
N HIS A 341 0.65 -13.84 -7.41
CA HIS A 341 0.55 -12.78 -6.42
C HIS A 341 -0.23 -13.24 -5.20
N PRO A 342 0.31 -13.02 -3.99
CA PRO A 342 -0.44 -13.24 -2.77
C PRO A 342 -1.64 -12.30 -2.67
N TYR A 343 -2.75 -12.79 -2.12
CA TYR A 343 -3.77 -11.90 -1.57
C TYR A 343 -3.39 -11.51 -0.12
N SER A 344 -4.17 -10.68 0.54
CA SER A 344 -3.78 -10.05 1.82
C SER A 344 -3.35 -11.04 2.92
N TRP A 345 -3.92 -12.25 2.96
CA TRP A 345 -3.49 -13.30 3.89
C TRP A 345 -2.06 -13.77 3.62
N GLY A 346 -1.70 -13.99 2.35
CA GLY A 346 -0.34 -14.34 1.96
C GLY A 346 0.64 -13.20 2.21
N TYR A 347 0.25 -11.95 1.98
CA TYR A 347 1.05 -10.79 2.32
C TYR A 347 1.28 -10.65 3.83
N LYS A 348 0.28 -10.97 4.65
CA LYS A 348 0.44 -10.97 6.11
C LYS A 348 1.45 -12.03 6.56
N ARG A 349 1.33 -13.26 6.05
CA ARG A 349 2.30 -14.34 6.33
C ARG A 349 3.72 -13.95 5.93
N TRP A 350 3.87 -13.36 4.74
CA TRP A 350 5.17 -12.89 4.31
C TRP A 350 5.75 -11.82 5.23
N ALA A 351 4.95 -10.81 5.59
CA ALA A 351 5.38 -9.80 6.55
C ALA A 351 5.83 -10.42 7.87
N ASP A 352 5.07 -11.37 8.41
CA ASP A 352 5.40 -12.08 9.65
C ASP A 352 6.73 -12.85 9.55
N ALA A 353 6.96 -13.52 8.40
CA ALA A 353 8.16 -14.32 8.19
C ALA A 353 9.44 -13.48 8.11
N ILE A 354 9.37 -12.28 7.49
CA ILE A 354 10.56 -11.44 7.27
C ILE A 354 10.76 -10.36 8.35
N GLN A 355 9.79 -10.12 9.22
CA GLN A 355 9.85 -9.06 10.22
C GLN A 355 11.07 -9.19 11.13
N GLN A 356 11.23 -10.34 11.78
CA GLN A 356 12.29 -10.55 12.76
C GLN A 356 13.69 -10.39 12.16
N PRO A 357 14.07 -11.06 11.05
CA PRO A 357 15.39 -10.87 10.44
C PRO A 357 15.65 -9.44 9.98
N ILE A 358 14.63 -8.72 9.47
CA ILE A 358 14.78 -7.30 9.10
C ILE A 358 15.08 -6.46 10.34
N VAL A 359 14.30 -6.60 11.41
CA VAL A 359 14.46 -5.82 12.65
C VAL A 359 15.83 -6.09 13.28
N GLU A 360 16.31 -7.33 13.28
CA GLU A 360 17.65 -7.69 13.77
C GLU A 360 18.78 -7.02 12.99
N ILE A 361 18.64 -6.93 11.66
CA ILE A 361 19.61 -6.21 10.82
C ILE A 361 19.56 -4.72 11.14
N LEU A 362 18.37 -4.12 11.15
CA LEU A 362 18.16 -2.69 11.38
C LEU A 362 18.67 -2.26 12.78
N ALA A 363 18.50 -3.11 13.79
CA ALA A 363 18.97 -2.85 15.14
C ALA A 363 20.50 -2.61 15.23
N LYS A 364 21.30 -3.23 14.34
CA LYS A 364 22.75 -3.00 14.25
C LYS A 364 23.11 -1.55 13.88
N TYR A 365 22.15 -0.84 13.30
CA TYR A 365 22.26 0.57 12.87
C TYR A 365 21.52 1.54 13.78
N GLY A 366 21.00 1.07 14.93
CA GLY A 366 20.24 1.88 15.86
C GLY A 366 18.79 2.18 15.40
N ILE A 367 18.33 1.52 14.34
CA ILE A 367 16.98 1.63 13.80
C ILE A 367 16.09 0.63 14.56
N LYS A 368 15.15 1.18 15.38
CA LYS A 368 14.29 0.39 16.29
C LYS A 368 12.84 0.88 16.22
#